data_135ee025f210c02e69ed51f1b7cf625d
#
_entry.id   135ee025f210c02e69ed51f1b7cf625d
#
_cell.length_a   1.000
_cell.length_b   1.000
_cell.length_c   1.000
_cell.angle_alpha   90.00
_cell.angle_beta   90.00
_cell.angle_gamma   90.00
#
_symmetry.space_group_name_H-M   'P 1'
#
loop_
_entity.id
_entity.type
_entity.pdbx_description
1 polymer ?
#
loop_
_entity_poly.entity_id
_entity_poly.type
_entity_poly.pdbx_seq_one_letter_code
_entity_poly.pdbx_strand_id
1 'polypeptide(L)'
;MKPFERTLDTKLILSIVATGIMSFSGVVVETAMNVTFPALMEEFSVTTATVQWITTGYLLMLALVIPASSYLKRRFAMKALFLTAALLFLLGTVLAAAAPSFSWLLGGRLIQGVGTGLALPLMFNIVLEQAPLDKMGLMIGVASLITAVAPAVGPFAGGAIVEAFGWRMIFVVLLPLLFLSLVFGVT
;
A
#
# COMPACT_ATOMS: atom_id res chain seq x y z
N MET A 1 -20.75 -34.88 3.10
CA MET A 1 -19.70 -33.87 2.73
C MET A 1 -19.07 -33.43 4.05
N LYS A 2 -17.78 -33.71 4.29
CA LYS A 2 -17.07 -33.15 5.44
C LYS A 2 -17.01 -31.64 5.26
N PRO A 3 -17.35 -30.80 6.26
CA PRO A 3 -17.14 -29.37 6.17
C PRO A 3 -15.64 -29.14 5.90
N PHE A 4 -15.33 -28.28 4.96
CA PHE A 4 -13.96 -27.82 4.71
C PHE A 4 -13.51 -27.12 5.99
N GLU A 5 -12.79 -27.80 6.87
CA GLU A 5 -12.20 -27.20 8.06
C GLU A 5 -11.12 -26.24 7.59
N ARG A 6 -11.47 -24.94 7.58
CA ARG A 6 -10.49 -23.86 7.36
C ARG A 6 -9.53 -23.88 8.54
N THR A 7 -8.30 -24.25 8.30
CA THR A 7 -7.25 -24.26 9.33
C THR A 7 -6.33 -23.04 9.16
N LEU A 8 -5.78 -22.54 10.27
CA LEU A 8 -4.70 -21.57 10.22
C LEU A 8 -3.42 -22.27 9.70
N ASP A 9 -3.23 -22.22 8.40
CA ASP A 9 -1.99 -22.67 7.77
C ASP A 9 -0.97 -21.52 7.72
N THR A 10 0.31 -21.86 7.76
CA THR A 10 1.43 -20.91 7.64
C THR A 10 1.32 -20.06 6.38
N LYS A 11 0.85 -20.65 5.28
CA LYS A 11 0.61 -19.93 4.01
C LYS A 11 -0.44 -18.82 4.14
N LEU A 12 -1.52 -19.09 4.86
CA LEU A 12 -2.56 -18.09 5.11
C LEU A 12 -2.00 -16.92 5.94
N ILE A 13 -1.25 -17.23 6.99
CA ILE A 13 -0.61 -16.20 7.84
C ILE A 13 0.35 -15.36 7.00
N LEU A 14 1.21 -15.99 6.21
CA LEU A 14 2.16 -15.28 5.35
C LEU A 14 1.45 -14.40 4.32
N SER A 15 0.36 -14.87 3.71
CA SER A 15 -0.44 -14.09 2.76
C SER A 15 -1.09 -12.85 3.41
N ILE A 16 -1.59 -12.98 4.65
CA ILE A 16 -2.17 -11.87 5.40
C ILE A 16 -1.09 -10.88 5.82
N VAL A 17 0.07 -11.37 6.28
CA VAL A 17 1.21 -10.52 6.63
C VAL A 17 1.72 -9.78 5.39
N ALA A 18 1.85 -10.46 4.26
CA ALA A 18 2.29 -9.86 3.00
C ALA A 18 1.36 -8.72 2.55
N THR A 19 0.06 -9.00 2.48
CA THR A 19 -0.94 -7.98 2.10
C THR A 19 -1.08 -6.89 3.15
N GLY A 20 -0.90 -7.22 4.44
CA GLY A 20 -0.88 -6.28 5.54
C GLY A 20 0.29 -5.30 5.47
N ILE A 21 1.51 -5.78 5.21
CA ILE A 21 2.70 -4.93 5.01
C ILE A 21 2.47 -3.98 3.84
N MET A 22 1.92 -4.47 2.74
CA MET A 22 1.69 -3.66 1.56
C MET A 22 0.61 -2.60 1.80
N SER A 23 -0.49 -2.97 2.45
CA SER A 23 -1.57 -2.05 2.82
C SER A 23 -1.08 -0.98 3.80
N PHE A 24 -0.32 -1.38 4.83
CA PHE A 24 0.30 -0.48 5.78
C PHE A 24 1.24 0.51 5.08
N SER A 25 2.14 0.01 4.24
CA SER A 25 3.07 0.85 3.48
C SER A 25 2.36 1.86 2.58
N GLY A 26 1.25 1.44 1.94
CA GLY A 26 0.43 2.31 1.10
C GLY A 26 -0.19 3.47 1.88
N VAL A 27 -0.77 3.20 3.04
CA VAL A 27 -1.40 4.23 3.89
C VAL A 27 -0.34 5.12 4.57
N VAL A 28 0.77 4.53 5.01
CA VAL A 28 1.89 5.31 5.60
C VAL A 28 2.45 6.29 4.58
N VAL A 29 2.76 5.86 3.36
CA VAL A 29 3.32 6.76 2.35
C VAL A 29 2.32 7.82 1.88
N GLU A 30 1.02 7.50 1.85
CA GLU A 30 -0.03 8.48 1.56
C GLU A 30 0.03 9.66 2.54
N THR A 31 0.01 9.35 3.83
CA THR A 31 -0.04 10.37 4.88
C THR A 31 1.31 11.04 5.13
N ALA A 32 2.42 10.32 4.97
CA ALA A 32 3.78 10.86 5.05
C ALA A 32 4.06 11.91 3.95
N MET A 33 3.47 11.76 2.76
CA MET A 33 3.68 12.73 1.67
C MET A 33 3.15 14.12 1.98
N ASN A 34 2.16 14.28 2.84
CA ASN A 34 1.65 15.60 3.20
C ASN A 34 2.70 16.46 3.93
N VAL A 35 3.61 15.82 4.68
CA VAL A 35 4.71 16.52 5.38
C VAL A 35 5.79 16.99 4.41
N THR A 36 5.88 16.39 3.23
CA THR A 36 6.91 16.72 2.22
C THR A 36 6.56 17.95 1.36
N PHE A 37 5.33 18.46 1.42
CA PHE A 37 4.86 19.50 0.51
C PHE A 37 5.76 20.73 0.45
N PRO A 38 6.23 21.32 1.57
CA PRO A 38 7.13 22.48 1.50
C PRO A 38 8.42 22.18 0.73
N ALA A 39 9.06 21.05 1.00
CA ALA A 39 10.28 20.64 0.32
C ALA A 39 10.07 20.39 -1.18
N LEU A 40 8.94 19.79 -1.57
CA LEU A 40 8.60 19.53 -2.96
C LEU A 40 8.25 20.81 -3.73
N MET A 41 7.58 21.76 -3.07
CA MET A 41 7.27 23.07 -3.66
C MET A 41 8.55 23.85 -3.95
N GLU A 42 9.51 23.82 -3.05
CA GLU A 42 10.82 24.45 -3.22
C GLU A 42 11.64 23.78 -4.33
N GLU A 43 11.80 22.46 -4.26
CA GLU A 43 12.64 21.69 -5.20
C GLU A 43 12.11 21.74 -6.64
N PHE A 44 10.80 21.58 -6.83
CA PHE A 44 10.20 21.55 -8.16
C PHE A 44 9.62 22.90 -8.61
N SER A 45 9.73 23.95 -7.81
CA SER A 45 9.18 25.28 -8.08
C SER A 45 7.69 25.24 -8.46
N VAL A 46 6.91 24.43 -7.73
CA VAL A 46 5.47 24.24 -7.96
C VAL A 46 4.63 24.93 -6.89
N THR A 47 3.38 25.29 -7.24
CA THR A 47 2.44 25.91 -6.32
C THR A 47 1.83 24.89 -5.35
N THR A 48 1.22 25.39 -4.27
CA THR A 48 0.47 24.56 -3.29
C THR A 48 -0.65 23.77 -4.00
N ALA A 49 -1.36 24.37 -4.92
CA ALA A 49 -2.41 23.68 -5.69
C ALA A 49 -1.86 22.54 -6.53
N THR A 50 -0.67 22.72 -7.09
CA THR A 50 -0.01 21.69 -7.91
C THR A 50 0.52 20.55 -7.03
N VAL A 51 1.20 20.86 -5.92
CA VAL A 51 1.78 19.80 -5.06
C VAL A 51 0.73 18.90 -4.43
N GLN A 52 -0.46 19.39 -4.14
CA GLN A 52 -1.58 18.61 -3.61
C GLN A 52 -1.99 17.45 -4.53
N TRP A 53 -1.73 17.53 -5.83
CA TRP A 53 -2.03 16.45 -6.77
C TRP A 53 -1.28 15.15 -6.46
N ILE A 54 -0.15 15.21 -5.75
CA ILE A 54 0.60 14.01 -5.31
C ILE A 54 -0.27 13.13 -4.41
N THR A 55 -0.99 13.72 -3.46
CA THR A 55 -1.92 13.00 -2.57
C THR A 55 -3.29 12.81 -3.23
N THR A 56 -3.84 13.85 -3.86
CA THR A 56 -5.16 13.78 -4.51
C THR A 56 -5.17 12.75 -5.63
N GLY A 57 -4.16 12.75 -6.50
CA GLY A 57 -4.05 11.77 -7.59
C GLY A 57 -3.91 10.34 -7.08
N TYR A 58 -3.12 10.14 -6.02
CA TYR A 58 -3.00 8.84 -5.36
C TYR A 58 -4.37 8.35 -4.81
N LEU A 59 -5.07 9.21 -4.06
CA LEU A 59 -6.40 8.89 -3.52
C LEU A 59 -7.44 8.66 -4.61
N LEU A 60 -7.36 9.40 -5.71
CA LEU A 60 -8.23 9.19 -6.88
C LEU A 60 -8.02 7.79 -7.46
N MET A 61 -6.78 7.34 -7.59
CA MET A 61 -6.49 5.97 -8.05
C MET A 61 -7.05 4.93 -7.06
N LEU A 62 -6.91 5.13 -5.75
CA LEU A 62 -7.54 4.28 -4.75
C LEU A 62 -9.05 4.21 -4.94
N ALA A 63 -9.71 5.37 -5.04
CA ALA A 63 -11.16 5.48 -5.18
C ALA A 63 -11.70 4.76 -6.43
N LEU A 64 -10.93 4.73 -7.51
CA LEU A 64 -11.28 4.03 -8.75
C LEU A 64 -10.99 2.52 -8.67
N VAL A 65 -9.86 2.14 -8.09
CA VAL A 65 -9.37 0.76 -8.10
C VAL A 65 -10.04 -0.09 -7.02
N ILE A 66 -10.34 0.45 -5.84
CA ILE A 66 -10.98 -0.31 -4.76
C ILE A 66 -12.30 -0.95 -5.22
N PRO A 67 -13.26 -0.25 -5.81
CA PRO A 67 -14.46 -0.88 -6.35
C PRO A 67 -14.18 -1.88 -7.48
N ALA A 68 -13.25 -1.53 -8.38
CA ALA A 68 -12.86 -2.40 -9.48
C ALA A 68 -12.22 -3.71 -9.01
N SER A 69 -11.55 -3.72 -7.85
CA SER A 69 -10.89 -4.89 -7.29
C SER A 69 -11.87 -6.05 -7.02
N SER A 70 -13.11 -5.74 -6.66
CA SER A 70 -14.18 -6.73 -6.47
C SER A 70 -14.54 -7.47 -7.77
N TYR A 71 -14.51 -6.76 -8.90
CA TYR A 71 -14.70 -7.36 -10.22
C TYR A 71 -13.47 -8.19 -10.64
N LEU A 72 -12.28 -7.65 -10.44
CA LEU A 72 -11.02 -8.32 -10.78
C LEU A 72 -10.85 -9.64 -10.02
N LYS A 73 -11.24 -9.67 -8.74
CA LYS A 73 -11.23 -10.88 -7.91
C LYS A 73 -12.06 -12.02 -8.49
N ARG A 74 -13.17 -11.72 -9.20
CA ARG A 74 -13.99 -12.75 -9.84
C ARG A 74 -13.33 -13.36 -11.09
N ARG A 75 -12.38 -12.65 -11.69
CA ARG A 75 -11.73 -13.01 -12.95
C ARG A 75 -10.33 -13.58 -12.75
N PHE A 76 -9.62 -13.16 -11.71
CA PHE A 76 -8.22 -13.48 -11.50
C PHE A 76 -7.99 -14.14 -10.14
N ALA A 77 -7.00 -15.03 -10.07
CA ALA A 77 -6.58 -15.64 -8.81
C ALA A 77 -6.03 -14.59 -7.85
N MET A 78 -6.28 -14.74 -6.55
CA MET A 78 -5.79 -13.81 -5.51
C MET A 78 -4.28 -13.63 -5.57
N LYS A 79 -3.52 -14.68 -5.84
CA LYS A 79 -2.06 -14.63 -6.00
C LYS A 79 -1.64 -13.71 -7.17
N ALA A 80 -2.34 -13.78 -8.30
CA ALA A 80 -2.07 -12.92 -9.45
C ALA A 80 -2.39 -11.46 -9.11
N LEU A 81 -3.50 -11.19 -8.42
CA LEU A 81 -3.86 -9.84 -7.97
C LEU A 81 -2.83 -9.28 -6.98
N PHE A 82 -2.37 -10.10 -6.03
CA PHE A 82 -1.32 -9.71 -5.10
C PHE A 82 -0.03 -9.35 -5.83
N LEU A 83 0.44 -10.20 -6.74
CA LEU A 83 1.66 -9.94 -7.50
C LEU A 83 1.55 -8.67 -8.35
N THR A 84 0.42 -8.48 -9.03
CA THR A 84 0.15 -7.25 -9.79
C THR A 84 0.18 -6.02 -8.90
N ALA A 85 -0.51 -6.07 -7.75
CA ALA A 85 -0.52 -4.99 -6.78
C ALA A 85 0.88 -4.66 -6.26
N ALA A 86 1.64 -5.69 -5.87
CA ALA A 86 2.99 -5.54 -5.32
C ALA A 86 3.98 -5.00 -6.36
N LEU A 87 3.92 -5.48 -7.59
CA LEU A 87 4.78 -5.00 -8.68
C LEU A 87 4.45 -3.55 -9.06
N LEU A 88 3.17 -3.18 -9.15
CA LEU A 88 2.77 -1.80 -9.42
C LEU A 88 3.18 -0.87 -8.28
N PHE A 89 2.97 -1.28 -7.04
CA PHE A 89 3.38 -0.47 -5.89
C PHE A 89 4.90 -0.30 -5.83
N LEU A 90 5.66 -1.38 -6.06
CA LEU A 90 7.13 -1.35 -6.12
C LEU A 90 7.61 -0.45 -7.25
N LEU A 91 7.07 -0.61 -8.46
CA LEU A 91 7.41 0.23 -9.61
C LEU A 91 7.14 1.71 -9.33
N GLY A 92 5.95 2.04 -8.81
CA GLY A 92 5.59 3.40 -8.43
C GLY A 92 6.51 3.97 -7.36
N THR A 93 6.92 3.15 -6.37
CA THR A 93 7.87 3.53 -5.32
C THR A 93 9.26 3.86 -5.89
N VAL A 94 9.78 3.03 -6.79
CA VAL A 94 11.07 3.26 -7.45
C VAL A 94 11.02 4.51 -8.33
N LEU A 95 9.96 4.69 -9.11
CA LEU A 95 9.76 5.87 -9.94
C LEU A 95 9.69 7.15 -9.10
N ALA A 96 8.99 7.11 -7.96
CA ALA A 96 8.87 8.24 -7.06
C ALA A 96 10.20 8.56 -6.35
N ALA A 97 10.96 7.55 -5.90
CA ALA A 97 12.27 7.72 -5.29
C ALA A 97 13.30 8.35 -6.26
N ALA A 98 13.24 7.97 -7.54
CA ALA A 98 14.15 8.44 -8.59
C ALA A 98 13.65 9.68 -9.34
N ALA A 99 12.53 10.31 -8.92
CA ALA A 99 11.85 11.35 -9.68
C ALA A 99 12.74 12.57 -9.94
N PRO A 100 13.03 12.90 -11.23
CA PRO A 100 13.78 14.10 -11.60
C PRO A 100 12.87 15.33 -11.77
N SER A 101 11.56 15.14 -11.81
CA SER A 101 10.57 16.21 -12.00
C SER A 101 9.27 15.91 -11.27
N PHE A 102 8.46 16.97 -11.04
CA PHE A 102 7.16 16.83 -10.41
C PHE A 102 6.23 15.85 -11.16
N SER A 103 6.17 15.94 -12.49
CA SER A 103 5.32 15.08 -13.32
C SER A 103 5.73 13.60 -13.20
N TRP A 104 7.02 13.34 -13.08
CA TRP A 104 7.55 12.00 -12.86
C TRP A 104 7.16 11.45 -11.49
N LEU A 105 7.30 12.28 -10.45
CA LEU A 105 6.86 11.94 -9.10
C LEU A 105 5.34 11.64 -9.07
N LEU A 106 4.54 12.50 -9.70
CA LEU A 106 3.09 12.30 -9.80
C LEU A 106 2.76 10.99 -10.52
N GLY A 107 3.42 10.69 -11.63
CA GLY A 107 3.25 9.41 -12.35
C GLY A 107 3.54 8.20 -11.46
N GLY A 108 4.65 8.23 -10.72
CA GLY A 108 4.99 7.20 -9.74
C GLY A 108 3.90 7.04 -8.68
N ARG A 109 3.34 8.15 -8.17
CA ARG A 109 2.28 8.15 -7.18
C ARG A 109 0.96 7.58 -7.71
N LEU A 110 0.59 7.87 -8.96
CA LEU A 110 -0.60 7.29 -9.59
C LEU A 110 -0.47 5.76 -9.69
N ILE A 111 0.69 5.26 -10.15
CA ILE A 111 0.97 3.83 -10.24
C ILE A 111 0.96 3.17 -8.85
N GLN A 112 1.54 3.82 -7.84
CA GLN A 112 1.50 3.38 -6.44
C GLN A 112 0.06 3.27 -5.93
N GLY A 113 -0.79 4.26 -6.24
CA GLY A 113 -2.21 4.28 -5.88
C GLY A 113 -2.97 3.08 -6.42
N VAL A 114 -2.70 2.67 -7.67
CA VAL A 114 -3.28 1.45 -8.24
C VAL A 114 -2.87 0.22 -7.43
N GLY A 115 -1.59 0.08 -7.10
CA GLY A 115 -1.08 -1.02 -6.29
C GLY A 115 -1.75 -1.11 -4.92
N THR A 116 -1.84 0.00 -4.20
CA THR A 116 -2.51 0.07 -2.88
C THR A 116 -4.01 -0.19 -2.98
N GLY A 117 -4.66 0.35 -4.01
CA GLY A 117 -6.10 0.15 -4.26
C GLY A 117 -6.48 -1.31 -4.50
N LEU A 118 -5.55 -2.13 -5.01
CA LEU A 118 -5.71 -3.58 -5.10
C LEU A 118 -5.42 -4.27 -3.76
N ALA A 119 -4.37 -3.86 -3.05
CA ALA A 119 -3.89 -4.51 -1.84
C ALA A 119 -4.85 -4.41 -0.66
N LEU A 120 -5.43 -3.23 -0.43
CA LEU A 120 -6.31 -2.98 0.71
C LEU A 120 -7.51 -3.93 0.75
N PRO A 121 -8.35 -4.04 -0.30
CA PRO A 121 -9.47 -4.98 -0.28
C PRO A 121 -9.00 -6.44 -0.35
N LEU A 122 -7.84 -6.72 -0.96
CA LEU A 122 -7.31 -8.08 -1.05
C LEU A 122 -6.98 -8.65 0.35
N MET A 123 -6.40 -7.86 1.24
CA MET A 123 -6.12 -8.26 2.63
C MET A 123 -7.40 -8.73 3.34
N PHE A 124 -8.46 -7.93 3.30
CA PHE A 124 -9.75 -8.29 3.91
C PHE A 124 -10.40 -9.49 3.23
N ASN A 125 -10.29 -9.59 1.90
CA ASN A 125 -10.82 -10.71 1.14
C ASN A 125 -10.15 -12.05 1.50
N ILE A 126 -8.82 -12.05 1.69
CA ILE A 126 -8.08 -13.24 2.12
C ILE A 126 -8.59 -13.69 3.50
N VAL A 127 -8.75 -12.75 4.43
CA VAL A 127 -9.27 -13.07 5.77
C VAL A 127 -10.69 -13.65 5.69
N LEU A 128 -11.60 -13.00 4.96
CA LEU A 128 -13.01 -13.42 4.87
C LEU A 128 -13.19 -14.78 4.18
N GLU A 129 -12.35 -15.11 3.21
CA GLU A 129 -12.50 -16.36 2.45
C GLU A 129 -11.73 -17.53 3.02
N GLN A 130 -10.60 -17.29 3.68
CA GLN A 130 -9.69 -18.36 4.07
C GLN A 130 -9.53 -18.53 5.58
N ALA A 131 -9.85 -17.51 6.39
CA ALA A 131 -9.72 -17.62 7.83
C ALA A 131 -10.74 -18.61 8.43
N PRO A 132 -10.34 -19.36 9.48
CA PRO A 132 -11.27 -20.15 10.29
C PRO A 132 -12.35 -19.26 10.89
N LEU A 133 -13.59 -19.74 10.94
CA LEU A 133 -14.74 -18.95 11.41
C LEU A 133 -14.59 -18.50 12.87
N ASP A 134 -13.98 -19.33 13.72
CA ASP A 134 -13.71 -19.04 15.14
C ASP A 134 -12.67 -17.93 15.33
N LYS A 135 -11.79 -17.68 14.35
CA LYS A 135 -10.71 -16.67 14.39
C LYS A 135 -10.93 -15.48 13.45
N MET A 136 -11.97 -15.53 12.62
CA MET A 136 -12.25 -14.50 11.61
C MET A 136 -12.36 -13.11 12.22
N GLY A 137 -13.08 -12.96 13.33
CA GLY A 137 -13.23 -11.67 14.01
C GLY A 137 -11.90 -11.10 14.51
N LEU A 138 -11.02 -11.93 15.08
CA LEU A 138 -9.68 -11.52 15.50
C LEU A 138 -8.84 -11.07 14.30
N MET A 139 -8.86 -11.83 13.21
CA MET A 139 -8.05 -11.51 12.01
C MET A 139 -8.54 -10.25 11.31
N ILE A 140 -9.85 -10.01 11.25
CA ILE A 140 -10.41 -8.73 10.76
C ILE A 140 -9.99 -7.58 11.69
N GLY A 141 -10.03 -7.80 13.02
CA GLY A 141 -9.57 -6.81 13.98
C GLY A 141 -8.10 -6.44 13.80
N VAL A 142 -7.22 -7.42 13.59
CA VAL A 142 -5.80 -7.18 13.29
C VAL A 142 -5.63 -6.43 11.96
N ALA A 143 -6.32 -6.84 10.90
CA ALA A 143 -6.27 -6.15 9.61
C ALA A 143 -6.76 -4.69 9.73
N SER A 144 -7.82 -4.44 10.48
CA SER A 144 -8.33 -3.09 10.75
C SER A 144 -7.35 -2.26 11.58
N LEU A 145 -6.68 -2.87 12.57
CA LEU A 145 -5.67 -2.19 13.38
C LEU A 145 -4.46 -1.75 12.53
N ILE A 146 -4.00 -2.60 11.61
CA ILE A 146 -2.91 -2.27 10.68
C ILE A 146 -3.27 -1.00 9.88
N THR A 147 -4.47 -0.93 9.33
CA THR A 147 -4.91 0.23 8.54
C THR A 147 -5.21 1.46 9.39
N ALA A 148 -5.67 1.29 10.64
CA ALA A 148 -5.98 2.40 11.54
C ALA A 148 -4.72 3.06 12.14
N VAL A 149 -3.66 2.29 12.39
CA VAL A 149 -2.39 2.80 12.93
C VAL A 149 -1.54 3.51 11.86
N ALA A 150 -1.62 3.06 10.62
CA ALA A 150 -0.79 3.57 9.53
C ALA A 150 -0.90 5.11 9.33
N PRO A 151 -2.09 5.76 9.37
CA PRO A 151 -2.20 7.21 9.24
C PRO A 151 -1.51 8.01 10.35
N ALA A 152 -1.40 7.44 11.55
CA ALA A 152 -0.70 8.08 12.66
C ALA A 152 0.83 7.95 12.51
N VAL A 153 1.30 6.81 12.02
CA VAL A 153 2.73 6.54 11.79
C VAL A 153 3.27 7.41 10.65
N GLY A 154 2.48 7.62 9.58
CA GLY A 154 2.91 8.32 8.38
C GLY A 154 3.50 9.70 8.63
N PRO A 155 2.78 10.66 9.22
CA PRO A 155 3.28 12.00 9.46
C PRO A 155 4.47 12.02 10.42
N PHE A 156 4.44 11.19 11.48
CA PHE A 156 5.52 11.12 12.47
C PHE A 156 6.82 10.58 11.85
N ALA A 157 6.76 9.39 11.24
CA ALA A 157 7.91 8.78 10.60
C ALA A 157 8.35 9.59 9.36
N GLY A 158 7.39 10.08 8.57
CA GLY A 158 7.65 10.91 7.40
C GLY A 158 8.36 12.19 7.77
N GLY A 159 7.91 12.90 8.82
CA GLY A 159 8.55 14.13 9.29
C GLY A 159 10.00 13.89 9.71
N ALA A 160 10.26 12.88 10.54
CA ALA A 160 11.60 12.53 10.98
C ALA A 160 12.54 12.14 9.80
N ILE A 161 12.02 11.38 8.83
CA ILE A 161 12.79 10.97 7.65
C ILE A 161 13.11 12.17 6.77
N VAL A 162 12.12 13.04 6.52
CA VAL A 162 12.30 14.23 5.67
C VAL A 162 13.33 15.19 6.25
N GLU A 163 13.26 15.43 7.56
CA GLU A 163 14.19 16.32 8.26
C GLU A 163 15.65 15.78 8.22
N ALA A 164 15.82 14.46 8.41
CA ALA A 164 17.16 13.86 8.48
C ALA A 164 17.77 13.54 7.11
N PHE A 165 16.97 13.11 6.13
CA PHE A 165 17.46 12.50 4.89
C PHE A 165 16.79 13.02 3.62
N GLY A 166 15.80 13.89 3.73
CA GLY A 166 15.02 14.40 2.61
C GLY A 166 13.86 13.48 2.21
N TRP A 167 12.94 14.01 1.41
CA TRP A 167 11.68 13.37 1.07
C TRP A 167 11.80 12.06 0.27
N ARG A 168 12.83 11.93 -0.56
CA ARG A 168 13.06 10.71 -1.36
C ARG A 168 13.26 9.47 -0.48
N MET A 169 13.83 9.66 0.70
CA MET A 169 14.10 8.56 1.61
C MET A 169 12.83 7.88 2.13
N ILE A 170 11.69 8.57 2.14
CA ILE A 170 10.39 7.95 2.45
C ILE A 170 10.16 6.73 1.55
N PHE A 171 10.40 6.87 0.25
CA PHE A 171 10.23 5.78 -0.71
C PHE A 171 11.29 4.70 -0.57
N VAL A 172 12.54 5.10 -0.32
CA VAL A 172 13.66 4.14 -0.16
C VAL A 172 13.45 3.23 1.05
N VAL A 173 12.97 3.77 2.17
CA VAL A 173 12.69 2.99 3.40
C VAL A 173 11.54 2.00 3.18
N LEU A 174 10.64 2.25 2.25
CA LEU A 174 9.57 1.31 1.92
C LEU A 174 10.05 0.10 1.10
N LEU A 175 11.14 0.22 0.33
CA LEU A 175 11.61 -0.85 -0.56
C LEU A 175 11.90 -2.17 0.18
N PRO A 176 12.60 -2.19 1.32
CA PRO A 176 12.81 -3.43 2.08
C PRO A 176 11.50 -4.07 2.55
N LEU A 177 10.53 -3.25 3.00
CA LEU A 177 9.23 -3.74 3.44
C LEU A 177 8.43 -4.35 2.28
N LEU A 178 8.48 -3.73 1.11
CA LEU A 178 7.82 -4.24 -0.10
C LEU A 178 8.47 -5.54 -0.59
N PHE A 179 9.80 -5.62 -0.52
CA PHE A 179 10.51 -6.83 -0.86
C PHE A 179 10.14 -7.98 0.09
N LEU A 180 10.07 -7.71 1.40
CA LEU A 180 9.61 -8.68 2.39
C LEU A 180 8.16 -9.13 2.11
N SER A 181 7.27 -8.19 1.78
CA SER A 181 5.89 -8.48 1.38
C SER A 181 5.86 -9.42 0.16
N LEU A 182 6.66 -9.14 -0.87
CA LEU A 182 6.75 -10.00 -2.05
C LEU A 182 7.22 -11.41 -1.71
N VAL A 183 8.27 -11.55 -0.91
CA VAL A 183 8.79 -12.86 -0.48
C VAL A 183 7.71 -13.67 0.23
N PHE A 184 6.99 -13.06 1.16
CA PHE A 184 5.91 -13.74 1.90
C PHE A 184 4.69 -14.06 1.04
N GLY A 185 4.37 -13.22 0.06
CA GLY A 185 3.18 -13.40 -0.76
C GLY A 185 3.37 -14.37 -1.95
N VAL A 186 4.62 -14.73 -2.27
CA VAL A 186 4.91 -15.72 -3.33
C VAL A 186 4.89 -17.15 -2.79
N THR A 187 5.14 -17.34 -1.48
CA THR A 187 5.15 -18.66 -0.82
C THR A 187 3.74 -19.21 -0.66
#